data_725280df1baf936de26fa2b85d82cee5
#
_entry.id   725280df1baf936de26fa2b85d82cee5
#
_cell.length_a   1.000
_cell.length_b   1.000
_cell.length_c   1.000
_cell.angle_alpha   90.00
_cell.angle_beta   90.00
_cell.angle_gamma   90.00
#
_symmetry.space_group_name_H-M   'P 1'
#
loop_
_entity.id
_entity.type
_entity.pdbx_description
1 polymer ?
#
loop_
_entity_poly.entity_id
_entity_poly.type
_entity_poly.pdbx_seq_one_letter_code
_entity_poly.pdbx_strand_id
1 'polypeptide(L)'
;MSGLQPPTAEAATTAPRKIDWALVGNRVATVALVFAVSALVVINLGPFVLPYRVYTVLSGSMEPTIPIGAQVVVLKVNAADIRVGDIITFDSPSNRGVLVTHRVIQVEPDGRGGTQWITKGDHNSVPDSWRIPATGFGYRYAFAVPFVGYLFAMLQSPLGRICFILAPALLLAAVVVNDFWKASDQRRLPVT
;
A
#
# COMPACT_ATOMS: atom_id res chain seq x y z
N MET A 1 -19.00 76.50 30.57
CA MET A 1 -19.68 75.20 30.33
C MET A 1 -18.91 74.47 29.24
N SER A 2 -18.04 73.57 29.71
CA SER A 2 -17.11 72.90 28.84
C SER A 2 -17.72 71.54 28.41
N GLY A 3 -18.03 71.39 27.11
CA GLY A 3 -18.62 70.18 26.55
C GLY A 3 -17.54 69.10 26.37
N LEU A 4 -17.61 68.06 27.16
CA LEU A 4 -16.83 66.82 26.97
C LEU A 4 -17.51 66.01 25.85
N GLN A 5 -16.84 65.90 24.71
CA GLN A 5 -17.19 64.95 23.68
C GLN A 5 -16.73 63.54 24.14
N PRO A 6 -17.60 62.51 24.03
CA PRO A 6 -17.20 61.14 24.32
C PRO A 6 -16.25 60.60 23.21
N PRO A 7 -15.32 59.72 23.54
CA PRO A 7 -14.42 59.14 22.53
C PRO A 7 -15.20 58.24 21.57
N THR A 8 -15.11 58.53 20.29
CA THR A 8 -15.62 57.69 19.21
C THR A 8 -14.88 56.37 19.26
N ALA A 9 -15.60 55.26 19.58
CA ALA A 9 -15.12 53.92 19.47
C ALA A 9 -14.86 53.57 17.98
N GLU A 10 -13.63 53.64 17.57
CA GLU A 10 -13.18 53.16 16.27
C GLU A 10 -13.35 51.65 16.21
N ALA A 11 -14.40 51.22 15.51
CA ALA A 11 -14.67 49.78 15.29
C ALA A 11 -13.51 49.23 14.43
N ALA A 12 -12.61 48.49 15.08
CA ALA A 12 -11.57 47.75 14.39
C ALA A 12 -12.21 46.70 13.47
N THR A 13 -12.36 47.08 12.20
CA THR A 13 -12.79 46.18 11.13
C THR A 13 -11.67 45.14 10.91
N THR A 14 -11.80 44.00 11.56
CA THR A 14 -10.89 42.84 11.32
C THR A 14 -11.16 42.35 9.90
N ALA A 15 -10.23 42.69 9.00
CA ALA A 15 -10.24 42.18 7.62
C ALA A 15 -10.22 40.64 7.65
N PRO A 16 -11.01 39.96 6.82
CA PRO A 16 -11.03 38.51 6.77
C PRO A 16 -9.63 37.98 6.46
N ARG A 17 -9.11 37.09 7.31
CA ARG A 17 -7.80 36.48 7.18
C ARG A 17 -7.78 35.65 5.90
N LYS A 18 -7.07 36.11 4.88
CA LYS A 18 -6.90 35.38 3.63
C LYS A 18 -6.24 34.04 3.90
N ILE A 19 -6.87 32.97 3.44
CA ILE A 19 -6.31 31.63 3.52
C ILE A 19 -5.08 31.59 2.59
N ASP A 20 -3.93 31.27 3.13
CA ASP A 20 -2.71 31.05 2.33
C ASP A 20 -2.76 29.65 1.71
N TRP A 21 -3.28 29.58 0.49
CA TRP A 21 -3.43 28.33 -0.25
C TRP A 21 -2.10 27.63 -0.51
N ALA A 22 -0.99 28.37 -0.57
CA ALA A 22 0.34 27.77 -0.72
C ALA A 22 0.75 27.01 0.53
N LEU A 23 0.47 27.55 1.73
CA LEU A 23 0.71 26.86 3.00
C LEU A 23 -0.18 25.62 3.13
N VAL A 24 -1.45 25.72 2.74
CA VAL A 24 -2.37 24.56 2.77
C VAL A 24 -1.88 23.49 1.79
N GLY A 25 -1.54 23.85 0.57
CA GLY A 25 -1.03 22.93 -0.44
C GLY A 25 0.24 22.20 0.03
N ASN A 26 1.19 22.93 0.60
CA ASN A 26 2.44 22.34 1.11
C ASN A 26 2.19 21.35 2.28
N ARG A 27 1.28 21.68 3.20
CA ARG A 27 0.91 20.78 4.30
C ARG A 27 0.23 19.50 3.79
N VAL A 28 -0.68 19.63 2.84
CA VAL A 28 -1.36 18.48 2.22
C VAL A 28 -0.33 17.59 1.51
N ALA A 29 0.58 18.17 0.74
CA ALA A 29 1.65 17.43 0.06
C ALA A 29 2.57 16.71 1.06
N THR A 30 2.95 17.36 2.16
CA THR A 30 3.78 16.75 3.21
C THR A 30 3.04 15.57 3.87
N VAL A 31 1.78 15.73 4.23
CA VAL A 31 0.97 14.64 4.83
C VAL A 31 0.84 13.48 3.86
N ALA A 32 0.55 13.75 2.58
CA ALA A 32 0.47 12.72 1.55
C ALA A 32 1.79 11.98 1.36
N LEU A 33 2.91 12.70 1.37
CA LEU A 33 4.24 12.10 1.28
C LEU A 33 4.56 11.21 2.49
N VAL A 34 4.31 11.71 3.70
CA VAL A 34 4.52 10.92 4.94
C VAL A 34 3.67 9.66 4.92
N PHE A 35 2.41 9.78 4.51
CA PHE A 35 1.51 8.63 4.38
C PHE A 35 2.04 7.61 3.35
N ALA A 36 2.47 8.08 2.17
CA ALA A 36 3.01 7.21 1.13
C ALA A 36 4.29 6.48 1.58
N VAL A 37 5.21 7.21 2.24
CA VAL A 37 6.44 6.61 2.78
C VAL A 37 6.13 5.60 3.88
N SER A 38 5.22 5.94 4.80
CA SER A 38 4.80 5.01 5.87
C SER A 38 4.15 3.75 5.30
N ALA A 39 3.30 3.89 4.29
CA ALA A 39 2.69 2.74 3.61
C ALA A 39 3.75 1.84 2.94
N LEU A 40 4.74 2.44 2.26
CA LEU A 40 5.86 1.69 1.68
C LEU A 40 6.68 0.94 2.73
N VAL A 41 6.96 1.59 3.86
CA VAL A 41 7.68 0.96 4.98
C VAL A 41 6.87 -0.22 5.53
N VAL A 42 5.58 -0.06 5.79
CA VAL A 42 4.72 -1.13 6.29
C VAL A 42 4.65 -2.29 5.31
N ILE A 43 4.45 -2.01 4.02
CA ILE A 43 4.33 -3.07 3.00
C ILE A 43 5.65 -3.86 2.84
N ASN A 44 6.81 -3.19 2.89
CA ASN A 44 8.10 -3.83 2.62
C ASN A 44 8.76 -4.40 3.88
N LEU A 45 8.73 -3.71 5.01
CA LEU A 45 9.37 -4.13 6.26
C LEU A 45 8.41 -4.86 7.21
N GLY A 46 7.11 -4.55 7.13
CA GLY A 46 6.10 -5.16 7.97
C GLY A 46 6.11 -6.70 7.95
N PRO A 47 6.24 -7.38 6.78
CA PRO A 47 6.29 -8.84 6.72
C PRO A 47 7.46 -9.50 7.48
N PHE A 48 8.51 -8.75 7.84
CA PHE A 48 9.62 -9.26 8.65
C PHE A 48 9.31 -9.26 10.15
N VAL A 49 8.39 -8.40 10.59
CA VAL A 49 8.07 -8.20 12.01
C VAL A 49 6.65 -8.68 12.34
N LEU A 50 5.71 -8.50 11.42
CA LEU A 50 4.30 -8.80 11.61
C LEU A 50 3.91 -10.12 10.93
N PRO A 51 2.92 -10.83 11.45
CA PRO A 51 2.52 -12.15 10.94
C PRO A 51 1.65 -12.07 9.69
N TYR A 52 2.05 -11.26 8.69
CA TYR A 52 1.36 -11.19 7.40
C TYR A 52 2.33 -11.33 6.23
N ARG A 53 1.78 -11.64 5.06
CA ARG A 53 2.49 -11.62 3.77
C ARG A 53 1.63 -10.91 2.74
N VAL A 54 2.29 -10.39 1.70
CA VAL A 54 1.62 -9.70 0.59
C VAL A 54 2.06 -10.36 -0.71
N TYR A 55 1.09 -10.72 -1.56
CA TYR A 55 1.35 -11.38 -2.83
C TYR A 55 0.56 -10.72 -3.95
N THR A 56 1.14 -10.71 -5.15
CA THR A 56 0.44 -10.26 -6.38
C THR A 56 -0.25 -11.44 -7.03
N VAL A 57 -1.52 -11.28 -7.35
CA VAL A 57 -2.32 -12.30 -8.07
C VAL A 57 -1.98 -12.24 -9.56
N LEU A 58 -1.49 -13.35 -10.09
CA LEU A 58 -1.03 -13.47 -11.47
C LEU A 58 -1.98 -14.28 -12.37
N SER A 59 -2.97 -14.98 -11.79
CA SER A 59 -3.93 -15.80 -12.52
C SER A 59 -5.36 -15.56 -12.07
N GLY A 60 -6.34 -15.87 -12.94
CA GLY A 60 -7.76 -15.65 -12.69
C GLY A 60 -8.46 -16.79 -11.95
N SER A 61 -7.74 -17.76 -11.36
CA SER A 61 -8.39 -18.92 -10.72
C SER A 61 -9.31 -18.55 -9.54
N MET A 62 -9.15 -17.35 -8.98
CA MET A 62 -9.97 -16.83 -7.89
C MET A 62 -10.97 -15.75 -8.30
N GLU A 63 -11.13 -15.51 -9.60
CA GLU A 63 -12.18 -14.60 -10.07
C GLU A 63 -13.58 -15.18 -9.82
N PRO A 64 -14.57 -14.32 -9.55
CA PRO A 64 -14.49 -12.86 -9.41
C PRO A 64 -14.03 -12.38 -8.03
N THR A 65 -13.83 -13.26 -7.06
CA THR A 65 -13.53 -12.90 -5.65
C THR A 65 -12.23 -12.12 -5.54
N ILE A 66 -11.19 -12.54 -6.26
CA ILE A 66 -9.89 -11.89 -6.27
C ILE A 66 -9.47 -11.71 -7.74
N PRO A 67 -9.49 -10.46 -8.27
CA PRO A 67 -9.14 -10.22 -9.67
C PRO A 67 -7.63 -10.32 -9.90
N ILE A 68 -7.26 -10.61 -11.16
CA ILE A 68 -5.87 -10.55 -11.61
C ILE A 68 -5.29 -9.15 -11.34
N GLY A 69 -4.03 -9.09 -10.94
CA GLY A 69 -3.35 -7.83 -10.61
C GLY A 69 -3.73 -7.24 -9.25
N ALA A 70 -4.51 -7.95 -8.44
CA ALA A 70 -4.73 -7.58 -7.04
C ALA A 70 -3.50 -7.86 -6.18
N GLN A 71 -3.30 -7.05 -5.15
CA GLN A 71 -2.40 -7.36 -4.04
C GLN A 71 -3.22 -8.03 -2.93
N VAL A 72 -2.88 -9.27 -2.61
CA VAL A 72 -3.52 -10.05 -1.55
C VAL A 72 -2.71 -9.97 -0.28
N VAL A 73 -3.35 -9.60 0.81
CA VAL A 73 -2.78 -9.67 2.16
C VAL A 73 -3.28 -10.95 2.82
N VAL A 74 -2.35 -11.77 3.28
CA VAL A 74 -2.64 -13.01 4.00
C VAL A 74 -2.03 -12.96 5.41
N LEU A 75 -2.74 -13.50 6.37
CA LEU A 75 -2.32 -13.57 7.76
C LEU A 75 -1.83 -14.98 8.09
N LYS A 76 -0.72 -15.06 8.81
CA LYS A 76 -0.24 -16.31 9.38
C LYS A 76 -1.16 -16.69 10.55
N VAL A 77 -1.84 -17.83 10.43
CA VAL A 77 -2.77 -18.36 11.43
C VAL A 77 -2.42 -19.81 11.73
N ASN A 78 -2.87 -20.33 12.87
CA ASN A 78 -2.73 -21.75 13.17
C ASN A 78 -3.55 -22.56 12.14
N ALA A 79 -2.99 -23.66 11.65
CA ALA A 79 -3.68 -24.55 10.71
C ALA A 79 -5.02 -25.05 11.25
N ALA A 80 -5.12 -25.27 12.56
CA ALA A 80 -6.35 -25.71 13.22
C ALA A 80 -7.48 -24.67 13.17
N ASP A 81 -7.17 -23.39 12.91
CA ASP A 81 -8.13 -22.29 12.81
C ASP A 81 -8.68 -22.08 11.39
N ILE A 82 -8.12 -22.80 10.41
CA ILE A 82 -8.55 -22.73 9.00
C ILE A 82 -9.74 -23.67 8.80
N ARG A 83 -10.81 -23.14 8.20
CA ARG A 83 -12.08 -23.81 8.03
C ARG A 83 -12.50 -23.85 6.56
N VAL A 84 -13.50 -24.69 6.27
CA VAL A 84 -14.18 -24.68 4.98
C VAL A 84 -14.74 -23.27 4.71
N GLY A 85 -14.49 -22.76 3.51
CA GLY A 85 -14.84 -21.41 3.09
C GLY A 85 -13.66 -20.41 3.18
N ASP A 86 -12.66 -20.66 4.01
CA ASP A 86 -11.47 -19.82 4.06
C ASP A 86 -10.67 -19.90 2.75
N ILE A 87 -10.14 -18.76 2.33
CA ILE A 87 -9.18 -18.70 1.22
C ILE A 87 -7.78 -18.74 1.84
N ILE A 88 -6.95 -19.64 1.34
CA ILE A 88 -5.58 -19.85 1.84
C ILE A 88 -4.57 -19.73 0.72
N THR A 89 -3.36 -19.30 1.07
CA THR A 89 -2.19 -19.29 0.17
C THR A 89 -1.19 -20.34 0.65
N PHE A 90 -0.74 -21.17 -0.26
CA PHE A 90 0.18 -22.29 0.01
C PHE A 90 1.13 -22.54 -1.15
N ASP A 91 2.24 -23.24 -0.90
CA ASP A 91 3.13 -23.69 -1.96
C ASP A 91 2.46 -24.78 -2.79
N SER A 92 2.48 -24.65 -4.11
CA SER A 92 1.92 -25.64 -5.02
C SER A 92 2.65 -26.98 -4.87
N PRO A 93 1.92 -28.08 -4.56
CA PRO A 93 2.53 -29.41 -4.53
C PRO A 93 3.07 -29.88 -5.88
N SER A 94 2.48 -29.37 -6.98
CA SER A 94 2.87 -29.73 -8.35
C SER A 94 4.04 -28.90 -8.87
N ASN A 95 4.26 -27.69 -8.35
CA ASN A 95 5.29 -26.78 -8.83
C ASN A 95 5.92 -26.02 -7.65
N ARG A 96 7.03 -26.50 -7.14
CA ARG A 96 7.73 -25.91 -5.98
C ARG A 96 8.10 -24.45 -6.25
N GLY A 97 7.84 -23.60 -5.27
CA GLY A 97 8.13 -22.17 -5.33
C GLY A 97 7.05 -21.35 -6.04
N VAL A 98 5.98 -21.99 -6.52
CA VAL A 98 4.78 -21.31 -7.02
C VAL A 98 3.74 -21.28 -5.92
N LEU A 99 3.34 -20.08 -5.50
CA LEU A 99 2.27 -19.89 -4.54
C LEU A 99 0.91 -19.95 -5.23
N VAL A 100 0.00 -20.70 -4.63
CA VAL A 100 -1.39 -20.85 -5.06
C VAL A 100 -2.29 -20.29 -3.97
N THR A 101 -3.30 -19.51 -4.39
CA THR A 101 -4.32 -18.99 -3.48
C THR A 101 -5.67 -19.55 -3.91
N HIS A 102 -6.23 -20.46 -3.11
CA HIS A 102 -7.50 -21.13 -3.41
C HIS A 102 -8.37 -21.22 -2.14
N ARG A 103 -9.65 -21.51 -2.32
CA ARG A 103 -10.62 -21.70 -1.25
C ARG A 103 -10.60 -23.12 -0.72
N VAL A 104 -10.61 -23.29 0.58
CA VAL A 104 -10.84 -24.58 1.24
C VAL A 104 -12.29 -24.97 1.05
N ILE A 105 -12.55 -26.06 0.36
CA ILE A 105 -13.90 -26.57 0.10
C ILE A 105 -14.25 -27.77 1.00
N GLN A 106 -13.22 -28.45 1.53
CA GLN A 106 -13.41 -29.59 2.41
C GLN A 106 -12.19 -29.76 3.33
N VAL A 107 -12.43 -30.27 4.53
CA VAL A 107 -11.40 -30.71 5.47
C VAL A 107 -11.64 -32.19 5.74
N GLU A 108 -10.62 -33.02 5.56
CA GLU A 108 -10.74 -34.48 5.74
C GLU A 108 -9.57 -35.04 6.54
N PRO A 109 -9.71 -36.21 7.18
CA PRO A 109 -8.58 -36.89 7.82
C PRO A 109 -7.51 -37.29 6.79
N ASP A 110 -6.23 -37.22 7.18
CA ASP A 110 -5.09 -37.62 6.32
C ASP A 110 -4.77 -39.12 6.41
N GLY A 111 -5.53 -39.88 7.19
CA GLY A 111 -5.29 -41.29 7.44
C GLY A 111 -4.13 -41.61 8.38
N ARG A 112 -3.42 -40.59 8.89
CA ARG A 112 -2.27 -40.71 9.80
C ARG A 112 -2.50 -40.03 11.15
N GLY A 113 -3.76 -39.68 11.44
CA GLY A 113 -4.18 -38.97 12.66
C GLY A 113 -4.16 -37.46 12.56
N GLY A 114 -3.83 -36.91 11.39
CA GLY A 114 -3.91 -35.49 11.06
C GLY A 114 -5.12 -35.16 10.18
N THR A 115 -5.14 -33.92 9.70
CA THR A 115 -6.14 -33.42 8.75
C THR A 115 -5.46 -32.81 7.53
N GLN A 116 -6.21 -32.76 6.43
CA GLN A 116 -5.78 -32.14 5.17
C GLN A 116 -6.93 -31.32 4.55
N TRP A 117 -6.55 -30.30 3.80
CA TRP A 117 -7.47 -29.44 3.07
C TRP A 117 -7.59 -29.87 1.62
N ILE A 118 -8.83 -29.90 1.12
CA ILE A 118 -9.13 -29.92 -0.30
C ILE A 118 -9.45 -28.49 -0.69
N THR A 119 -8.77 -28.00 -1.73
CA THR A 119 -8.90 -26.63 -2.20
C THR A 119 -9.46 -26.57 -3.61
N LYS A 120 -10.01 -25.41 -3.96
CA LYS A 120 -10.48 -25.12 -5.31
C LYS A 120 -10.42 -23.61 -5.57
N GLY A 121 -9.97 -23.23 -6.76
CA GLY A 121 -10.12 -21.86 -7.24
C GLY A 121 -11.58 -21.51 -7.48
N ASP A 122 -12.01 -20.32 -7.12
CA ASP A 122 -13.41 -19.89 -7.26
C ASP A 122 -13.89 -19.94 -8.72
N HIS A 123 -13.01 -19.69 -9.68
CA HIS A 123 -13.28 -19.78 -11.12
C HIS A 123 -13.12 -21.18 -11.69
N ASN A 124 -12.50 -22.11 -10.96
CA ASN A 124 -12.25 -23.46 -11.47
C ASN A 124 -13.54 -24.31 -11.43
N SER A 125 -13.72 -25.17 -12.41
CA SER A 125 -14.88 -26.11 -12.46
C SER A 125 -14.70 -27.29 -11.52
N VAL A 126 -13.45 -27.73 -11.28
CA VAL A 126 -13.13 -28.92 -10.48
C VAL A 126 -12.22 -28.57 -9.31
N PRO A 127 -12.26 -29.34 -8.21
CA PRO A 127 -11.31 -29.24 -7.11
C PRO A 127 -9.87 -29.51 -7.57
N ASP A 128 -8.92 -28.99 -6.79
CA ASP A 128 -7.52 -29.29 -6.99
C ASP A 128 -7.24 -30.80 -6.78
N SER A 129 -6.33 -31.36 -7.57
CA SER A 129 -5.99 -32.79 -7.51
C SER A 129 -5.14 -33.17 -6.31
N TRP A 130 -4.53 -32.18 -5.66
CA TRP A 130 -3.67 -32.35 -4.48
C TRP A 130 -4.45 -32.23 -3.17
N ARG A 131 -3.79 -32.63 -2.09
CA ARG A 131 -4.24 -32.48 -0.71
C ARG A 131 -3.18 -31.69 0.05
N ILE A 132 -3.61 -30.68 0.80
CA ILE A 132 -2.69 -29.81 1.56
C ILE A 132 -2.76 -30.23 3.03
N PRO A 133 -1.64 -30.71 3.63
CA PRO A 133 -1.61 -31.06 5.04
C PRO A 133 -1.97 -29.86 5.94
N ALA A 134 -2.90 -30.04 6.86
CA ALA A 134 -3.33 -29.00 7.80
C ALA A 134 -2.44 -29.04 9.06
N THR A 135 -1.13 -28.76 8.90
CA THR A 135 -0.16 -28.86 9.99
C THR A 135 0.54 -27.54 10.27
N GLY A 136 0.84 -27.27 11.55
CA GLY A 136 1.56 -26.09 11.98
C GLY A 136 0.77 -24.80 11.77
N PHE A 137 1.12 -24.02 10.75
CA PHE A 137 0.42 -22.78 10.42
C PHE A 137 0.14 -22.66 8.91
N GLY A 138 -0.88 -21.88 8.57
CA GLY A 138 -1.25 -21.55 7.21
C GLY A 138 -1.33 -20.04 7.00
N TYR A 139 -1.44 -19.62 5.74
CA TYR A 139 -1.65 -18.23 5.37
C TYR A 139 -3.09 -18.04 4.88
N ARG A 140 -3.92 -17.45 5.74
CA ARG A 140 -5.32 -17.17 5.43
C ARG A 140 -5.48 -15.78 4.84
N TYR A 141 -6.26 -15.66 3.78
CA TYR A 141 -6.66 -14.42 3.14
C TYR A 141 -7.33 -13.48 4.14
N ALA A 142 -6.92 -12.22 4.15
CA ALA A 142 -7.56 -11.17 4.92
C ALA A 142 -8.35 -10.22 4.01
N PHE A 143 -7.68 -9.64 3.02
CA PHE A 143 -8.29 -8.77 2.01
C PHE A 143 -7.40 -8.67 0.77
N ALA A 144 -7.96 -8.14 -0.32
CA ALA A 144 -7.21 -7.82 -1.52
C ALA A 144 -7.47 -6.36 -1.93
N VAL A 145 -6.43 -5.73 -2.48
CA VAL A 145 -6.53 -4.40 -3.09
C VAL A 145 -6.40 -4.57 -4.60
N PRO A 146 -7.47 -4.37 -5.37
CA PRO A 146 -7.46 -4.55 -6.81
C PRO A 146 -6.51 -3.55 -7.48
N PHE A 147 -5.93 -3.93 -8.63
CA PHE A 147 -5.08 -3.13 -9.50
C PHE A 147 -3.73 -2.69 -8.93
N VAL A 148 -3.52 -2.71 -7.62
CA VAL A 148 -2.26 -2.27 -6.98
C VAL A 148 -1.08 -3.14 -7.40
N GLY A 149 -1.31 -4.41 -7.69
CA GLY A 149 -0.29 -5.32 -8.19
C GLY A 149 0.32 -4.89 -9.53
N TYR A 150 -0.46 -4.27 -10.42
CA TYR A 150 0.07 -3.71 -11.67
C TYR A 150 1.04 -2.56 -11.42
N LEU A 151 0.73 -1.69 -10.45
CA LEU A 151 1.65 -0.62 -10.03
C LEU A 151 2.95 -1.21 -9.48
N PHE A 152 2.87 -2.24 -8.62
CA PHE A 152 4.05 -2.92 -8.08
C PHE A 152 4.87 -3.61 -9.18
N ALA A 153 4.22 -4.29 -10.12
CA ALA A 153 4.89 -4.90 -11.26
C ALA A 153 5.61 -3.86 -12.12
N MET A 154 4.97 -2.71 -12.37
CA MET A 154 5.57 -1.59 -13.09
C MET A 154 6.80 -1.03 -12.34
N LEU A 155 6.70 -0.80 -11.03
CA LEU A 155 7.80 -0.30 -10.21
C LEU A 155 8.97 -1.29 -10.11
N GLN A 156 8.69 -2.58 -10.16
CA GLN A 156 9.72 -3.64 -10.15
C GLN A 156 10.37 -3.87 -11.52
N SER A 157 9.77 -3.37 -12.59
CA SER A 157 10.37 -3.44 -13.92
C SER A 157 11.67 -2.61 -13.97
N PRO A 158 12.65 -2.96 -14.81
CA PRO A 158 13.88 -2.19 -14.95
C PRO A 158 13.61 -0.71 -15.30
N LEU A 159 12.68 -0.47 -16.22
CA LEU A 159 12.29 0.87 -16.64
C LEU A 159 11.57 1.64 -15.53
N GLY A 160 10.64 0.98 -14.83
CA GLY A 160 9.92 1.57 -13.70
C GLY A 160 10.85 1.99 -12.57
N ARG A 161 11.83 1.15 -12.21
CA ARG A 161 12.85 1.48 -11.20
C ARG A 161 13.69 2.70 -11.60
N ILE A 162 14.14 2.75 -12.86
CA ILE A 162 14.90 3.89 -13.38
C ILE A 162 14.06 5.16 -13.28
N CYS A 163 12.84 5.16 -13.79
CA CYS A 163 11.95 6.33 -13.74
C CYS A 163 11.65 6.76 -12.30
N PHE A 164 11.40 5.81 -11.39
CA PHE A 164 11.07 6.11 -10.00
C PHE A 164 12.25 6.64 -9.18
N ILE A 165 13.48 6.32 -9.55
CA ILE A 165 14.70 6.85 -8.94
C ILE A 165 15.13 8.16 -9.62
N LEU A 166 15.18 8.19 -10.96
CA LEU A 166 15.67 9.33 -11.70
C LEU A 166 14.75 10.54 -11.65
N ALA A 167 13.43 10.34 -11.72
CA ALA A 167 12.49 11.47 -11.73
C ALA A 167 12.56 12.32 -10.45
N PRO A 168 12.51 11.74 -9.22
CA PRO A 168 12.69 12.53 -8.01
C PRO A 168 14.10 13.10 -7.87
N ALA A 169 15.13 12.38 -8.31
CA ALA A 169 16.51 12.87 -8.27
C ALA A 169 16.71 14.08 -9.18
N LEU A 170 16.17 14.04 -10.40
CA LEU A 170 16.21 15.17 -11.34
C LEU A 170 15.39 16.36 -10.83
N LEU A 171 14.22 16.09 -10.22
CA LEU A 171 13.41 17.15 -9.61
C LEU A 171 14.17 17.84 -8.48
N LEU A 172 14.79 17.05 -7.60
CA LEU A 172 15.59 17.57 -6.50
C LEU A 172 16.79 18.39 -7.02
N ALA A 173 17.50 17.88 -8.02
CA ALA A 173 18.60 18.60 -8.65
C ALA A 173 18.12 19.92 -9.28
N ALA A 174 16.99 19.93 -9.96
CA ALA A 174 16.40 21.13 -10.54
C ALA A 174 16.02 22.16 -9.48
N VAL A 175 15.47 21.75 -8.34
CA VAL A 175 15.16 22.64 -7.21
C VAL A 175 16.44 23.26 -6.64
N VAL A 176 17.45 22.43 -6.36
CA VAL A 176 18.73 22.89 -5.81
C VAL A 176 19.42 23.87 -6.76
N VAL A 177 19.46 23.58 -8.06
CA VAL A 177 20.05 24.47 -9.09
C VAL A 177 19.27 25.78 -9.15
N ASN A 178 17.94 25.75 -9.16
CA ASN A 178 17.11 26.95 -9.17
C ASN A 178 17.37 27.85 -7.93
N ASP A 179 17.49 27.24 -6.75
CA ASP A 179 17.76 27.98 -5.51
C ASP A 179 19.18 28.61 -5.53
N PHE A 180 20.12 27.89 -6.09
CA PHE A 180 21.51 28.42 -6.26
C PHE A 180 21.53 29.62 -7.22
N TRP A 181 20.81 29.57 -8.33
CA TRP A 181 20.70 30.67 -9.27
C TRP A 181 20.02 31.89 -8.66
N LYS A 182 18.94 31.72 -7.94
CA LYS A 182 18.27 32.82 -7.22
C LYS A 182 19.17 33.46 -6.17
N ALA A 183 19.95 32.69 -5.43
CA ALA A 183 20.88 33.19 -4.44
C ALA A 183 22.07 33.95 -5.06
N SER A 184 22.51 33.54 -6.25
CA SER A 184 23.60 34.23 -6.98
C SER A 184 23.14 35.55 -7.59
N ASP A 185 21.89 35.68 -8.03
CA ASP A 185 21.33 36.88 -8.63
C ASP A 185 21.11 37.99 -7.58
N GLN A 186 20.69 37.61 -6.36
CA GLN A 186 20.56 38.55 -5.24
C GLN A 186 21.89 39.18 -4.79
N ARG A 187 23.03 38.53 -5.05
CA ARG A 187 24.36 39.06 -4.71
C ARG A 187 24.90 40.05 -5.74
N ARG A 188 24.25 40.24 -6.90
CA ARG A 188 24.66 41.12 -7.99
C ARG A 188 24.01 42.50 -7.95
N LEU A 189 23.16 42.81 -6.96
CA LEU A 189 22.58 44.16 -6.83
C LEU A 189 23.69 45.12 -6.39
N PRO A 190 23.99 46.17 -7.16
CA PRO A 190 25.02 47.15 -6.79
C PRO A 190 24.56 47.93 -5.55
N VAL A 191 25.47 48.04 -4.59
CA VAL A 191 25.31 48.97 -3.47
C VAL A 191 25.49 50.36 -4.06
N THR A 192 24.40 51.12 -4.21
CA THR A 192 24.43 52.56 -4.53
C THR A 192 24.51 53.38 -3.25
#